data_2116e2b48f1de1d2eaf918457115114b
#
_entry.id   2116e2b48f1de1d2eaf918457115114b
#
_cell.length_a   1.000
_cell.length_b   1.000
_cell.length_c   1.000
_cell.angle_alpha   90.00
_cell.angle_beta   90.00
_cell.angle_gamma   90.00
#
_symmetry.space_group_name_H-M   'P 1'
#
loop_
_entity.id
_entity.type
_entity.pdbx_description
1 polymer ?
#
loop_
_entity_poly.entity_id
_entity_poly.type
_entity_poly.pdbx_seq_one_letter_code
_entity_poly.pdbx_strand_id
1 'polypeptide(L)'
;MRTRKPLALARLQARPDARNAGARYLCLTLSGSKRQGARMVCLDGHAPHRRVGIVSLGKNGKPLEKDSAPAKVKRPSPDKLVVTLAPEEAGLSPGSYEWIALQSNGCKVARRCVHSFPVGSSKRFRLRPVRAVGCTRGSAGLVTNGPRDRKVVALTFDDGPSDYTDDFLAVLREKDVAATFFEVGQVMPGREDAMRQILAQGSEIGDHTMDHVEFPGYAQIAGAAERIAAYTRFKPCLFRPPGGGVDGGIVTTAGSLGMRTVNWDVDPRDWSSPGSGAIYANVVGHVQPGSIVVMHDGGGPRGETLAALPRIIDTLRGRGYRFATVTELLGGRILYRPYG
;
A
#
# COMPACT_ATOMS: atom_id res chain seq x y z
N MET A 1 -3.44 11.22 -4.84
CA MET A 1 -3.61 9.79 -5.18
C MET A 1 -2.25 9.11 -5.00
N ARG A 2 -2.04 8.49 -3.84
CA ARG A 2 -0.80 7.76 -3.54
C ARG A 2 -1.07 6.29 -3.79
N THR A 3 -0.61 5.75 -4.91
CA THR A 3 -0.63 4.32 -5.17
C THR A 3 0.58 3.69 -4.48
N ARG A 4 0.37 2.88 -3.47
CA ARG A 4 1.41 2.30 -2.61
C ARG A 4 2.22 1.18 -3.24
N LYS A 5 2.30 1.06 -4.58
CA LYS A 5 3.10 -0.04 -5.13
C LYS A 5 4.21 0.39 -6.05
N PRO A 6 5.35 -0.32 -5.86
CA PRO A 6 6.48 -0.12 -6.74
C PRO A 6 6.06 -0.56 -8.14
N LEU A 7 5.65 0.35 -8.97
CA LEU A 7 5.93 0.20 -10.38
C LEU A 7 7.44 -0.02 -10.44
N ALA A 8 7.88 -1.09 -11.09
CA ALA A 8 9.29 -1.29 -11.34
C ALA A 8 9.76 -0.10 -12.17
N LEU A 9 10.13 0.98 -11.50
CA LEU A 9 10.86 2.06 -12.11
C LEU A 9 12.10 1.42 -12.69
N ALA A 10 12.24 1.56 -13.98
CA ALA A 10 13.25 1.07 -14.87
C ALA A 10 14.40 0.36 -14.15
N ARG A 11 14.66 -0.89 -14.50
CA ARG A 11 15.93 -1.54 -14.16
C ARG A 11 17.04 -0.62 -14.64
N LEU A 12 17.52 0.24 -13.75
CA LEU A 12 18.70 1.05 -13.98
C LEU A 12 19.88 0.09 -14.07
N GLN A 13 20.21 -0.32 -15.27
CA GLN A 13 21.52 -0.89 -15.56
C GLN A 13 22.47 0.29 -15.76
N ALA A 14 22.95 0.87 -14.66
CA ALA A 14 24.18 1.63 -14.72
C ALA A 14 25.31 0.59 -14.66
N ARG A 15 26.12 0.49 -15.70
CA ARG A 15 27.46 -0.10 -15.61
C ARG A 15 28.33 1.00 -15.02
N PRO A 16 28.70 0.94 -13.72
CA PRO A 16 29.76 1.82 -13.22
C PRO A 16 31.00 1.46 -14.03
N ASP A 17 31.64 2.44 -14.63
CA ASP A 17 32.97 2.24 -15.16
C ASP A 17 33.83 1.70 -14.00
N ALA A 18 34.44 0.54 -14.16
CA ALA A 18 35.25 -0.13 -13.14
C ALA A 18 36.42 0.74 -12.61
N ARG A 19 36.74 1.84 -13.31
CA ARG A 19 37.72 2.86 -12.94
C ARG A 19 37.21 3.89 -11.90
N ASN A 20 35.93 3.85 -11.49
CA ASN A 20 35.30 4.84 -10.61
C ASN A 20 34.70 4.21 -9.35
N ALA A 21 35.51 3.46 -8.58
CA ALA A 21 35.11 2.89 -7.28
C ALA A 21 34.73 3.91 -6.18
N GLY A 22 34.79 5.21 -6.47
CA GLY A 22 34.48 6.31 -5.56
C GLY A 22 33.27 7.17 -5.94
N ALA A 23 32.32 6.65 -6.70
CA ALA A 23 31.10 7.40 -7.04
C ALA A 23 30.31 7.74 -5.78
N ARG A 24 30.23 9.03 -5.44
CA ARG A 24 29.56 9.52 -4.25
C ARG A 24 28.05 9.58 -4.41
N TYR A 25 27.56 9.83 -5.62
CA TYR A 25 26.14 9.94 -5.93
C TYR A 25 25.82 9.29 -7.27
N LEU A 26 24.73 8.54 -7.32
CA LEU A 26 24.07 8.10 -8.54
C LEU A 26 22.70 8.73 -8.59
N CYS A 27 22.46 9.58 -9.57
CA CYS A 27 21.19 10.28 -9.75
C CYS A 27 20.50 9.87 -11.06
N LEU A 28 19.18 9.76 -11.01
CA LEU A 28 18.33 9.60 -12.18
C LEU A 28 17.51 10.87 -12.34
N THR A 29 17.70 11.59 -13.45
CA THR A 29 16.85 12.72 -13.82
C THR A 29 15.70 12.22 -14.66
N LEU A 30 14.48 12.58 -14.27
CA LEU A 30 13.23 12.24 -14.91
C LEU A 30 12.55 13.52 -15.36
N SER A 31 12.42 13.73 -16.67
CA SER A 31 11.79 14.91 -17.25
C SER A 31 10.46 14.52 -17.89
N GLY A 32 9.36 15.03 -17.37
CA GLY A 32 8.02 14.86 -17.89
C GLY A 32 7.57 16.03 -18.78
N SER A 33 6.27 16.07 -19.11
CA SER A 33 5.66 17.21 -19.77
C SER A 33 5.74 18.48 -18.92
N LYS A 34 5.41 19.65 -19.50
CA LYS A 34 5.40 20.94 -18.77
C LYS A 34 4.57 20.90 -17.47
N ARG A 35 3.50 20.06 -17.42
CA ARG A 35 2.66 19.89 -16.22
C ARG A 35 3.26 18.94 -15.20
N GLN A 36 4.13 18.03 -15.61
CA GLN A 36 4.73 17.01 -14.73
C GLN A 36 6.04 17.48 -14.10
N GLY A 37 6.69 18.47 -14.70
CA GLY A 37 7.98 18.99 -14.24
C GLY A 37 9.12 17.97 -14.39
N ALA A 38 10.24 18.28 -13.77
CA ALA A 38 11.40 17.39 -13.72
C ALA A 38 11.72 17.00 -12.28
N ARG A 39 12.16 15.76 -12.08
CA ARG A 39 12.58 15.22 -10.79
C ARG A 39 13.95 14.58 -10.93
N MET A 40 14.75 14.70 -9.89
CA MET A 40 16.01 13.98 -9.79
C MET A 40 15.97 13.09 -8.55
N VAL A 41 16.16 11.79 -8.76
CA VAL A 41 16.23 10.78 -7.70
C VAL A 41 17.68 10.39 -7.51
N CYS A 42 18.23 10.64 -6.34
CA CYS A 42 19.65 10.44 -6.05
C CYS A 42 19.86 9.38 -4.97
N LEU A 43 20.83 8.51 -5.20
CA LEU A 43 21.33 7.56 -4.24
C LEU A 43 22.72 8.00 -3.77
N ASP A 44 22.92 8.14 -2.45
CA ASP A 44 24.23 8.35 -1.85
C ASP A 44 24.93 6.99 -1.73
N GLY A 45 26.11 6.83 -2.33
CA GLY A 45 26.88 5.60 -2.31
C GLY A 45 27.41 5.22 -0.92
N HIS A 46 27.37 6.12 0.04
CA HIS A 46 27.88 5.93 1.40
C HIS A 46 26.77 5.84 2.47
N ALA A 47 25.50 6.15 2.11
CA ALA A 47 24.38 6.10 3.05
C ALA A 47 23.77 4.69 3.13
N PRO A 48 23.18 4.32 4.28
CA PRO A 48 22.42 3.07 4.38
C PRO A 48 21.23 3.11 3.41
N HIS A 49 21.20 2.14 2.48
CA HIS A 49 20.37 2.07 1.29
C HIS A 49 18.85 1.88 1.54
N ARG A 50 18.27 2.66 2.46
CA ARG A 50 16.83 2.61 2.78
C ARG A 50 16.04 3.82 2.28
N ARG A 51 16.73 4.88 1.85
CA ARG A 51 16.10 6.10 1.34
C ARG A 51 16.89 6.63 0.14
N VAL A 52 16.20 7.33 -0.74
CA VAL A 52 16.78 8.09 -1.85
C VAL A 52 16.44 9.56 -1.68
N GLY A 53 17.34 10.43 -2.07
CA GLY A 53 17.07 11.85 -2.16
C GLY A 53 16.21 12.16 -3.38
N ILE A 54 15.19 12.99 -3.20
CA ILE A 54 14.30 13.47 -4.28
C ILE A 54 14.53 14.98 -4.41
N VAL A 55 14.80 15.44 -5.61
CA VAL A 55 14.98 16.86 -5.90
C VAL A 55 14.02 17.28 -7.00
N SER A 56 13.15 18.23 -6.69
CA SER A 56 12.33 18.90 -7.69
C SER A 56 13.18 19.89 -8.45
N LEU A 57 13.13 19.88 -9.77
CA LEU A 57 13.91 20.78 -10.64
C LEU A 57 13.01 21.85 -11.26
N GLY A 58 13.43 23.09 -11.19
CA GLY A 58 12.82 24.21 -11.90
C GLY A 58 13.05 24.16 -13.41
N LYS A 59 12.41 25.07 -14.18
CA LYS A 59 12.53 25.15 -15.65
C LYS A 59 13.97 25.36 -16.13
N ASN A 60 14.81 25.95 -15.29
CA ASN A 60 16.24 26.20 -15.57
C ASN A 60 17.15 25.07 -15.02
N GLY A 61 16.59 23.94 -14.60
CA GLY A 61 17.32 22.83 -14.00
C GLY A 61 17.85 23.08 -12.58
N LYS A 62 17.53 24.25 -11.97
CA LYS A 62 17.92 24.52 -10.58
C LYS A 62 17.04 23.75 -9.59
N PRO A 63 17.62 23.24 -8.49
CA PRO A 63 16.85 22.63 -7.43
C PRO A 63 15.85 23.62 -6.82
N LEU A 64 14.58 23.22 -6.72
CA LEU A 64 13.52 23.99 -6.06
C LEU A 64 13.28 23.47 -4.65
N GLU A 65 13.20 22.16 -4.52
CA GLU A 65 12.84 21.47 -3.29
C GLU A 65 13.66 20.20 -3.17
N LYS A 66 14.05 19.85 -1.95
CA LYS A 66 14.76 18.61 -1.63
C LYS A 66 13.94 17.83 -0.62
N ASP A 67 13.72 16.57 -0.90
CA ASP A 67 13.01 15.62 -0.05
C ASP A 67 13.72 14.27 -0.07
N SER A 68 13.23 13.31 0.66
CA SER A 68 13.75 11.94 0.63
C SER A 68 12.61 10.92 0.69
N ALA A 69 12.73 9.86 -0.10
CA ALA A 69 11.73 8.81 -0.18
C ALA A 69 12.28 7.45 0.28
N PRO A 70 11.43 6.59 0.88
CA PRO A 70 11.79 5.20 1.15
C PRO A 70 12.08 4.47 -0.17
N ALA A 71 13.17 3.68 -0.19
CA ALA A 71 13.52 2.92 -1.38
C ALA A 71 14.13 1.56 -0.99
N LYS A 72 13.87 0.55 -1.84
CA LYS A 72 14.56 -0.73 -1.77
C LYS A 72 15.71 -0.73 -2.75
N VAL A 73 16.92 -0.86 -2.26
CA VAL A 73 18.14 -0.92 -3.08
C VAL A 73 18.70 -2.32 -3.05
N LYS A 74 18.91 -2.91 -4.23
CA LYS A 74 19.56 -4.21 -4.41
C LYS A 74 20.74 -4.08 -5.37
N ARG A 75 21.83 -4.74 -5.07
CA ARG A 75 23.00 -4.86 -5.96
C ARG A 75 23.17 -6.32 -6.34
N PRO A 76 22.46 -6.82 -7.37
CA PRO A 76 22.54 -8.23 -7.77
C PRO A 76 23.89 -8.62 -8.38
N SER A 77 24.68 -7.66 -8.86
CA SER A 77 26.05 -7.82 -9.34
C SER A 77 26.83 -6.52 -9.17
N PRO A 78 28.19 -6.51 -9.25
CA PRO A 78 29.00 -5.30 -9.08
C PRO A 78 28.63 -4.16 -10.04
N ASP A 79 28.18 -4.53 -11.23
CA ASP A 79 27.80 -3.62 -12.32
C ASP A 79 26.30 -3.30 -12.37
N LYS A 80 25.50 -3.81 -11.40
CA LYS A 80 24.05 -3.66 -11.43
C LYS A 80 23.49 -3.17 -10.11
N LEU A 81 22.82 -2.03 -10.16
CA LEU A 81 22.06 -1.47 -9.07
C LEU A 81 20.57 -1.44 -9.43
N VAL A 82 19.73 -1.93 -8.54
CA VAL A 82 18.27 -1.87 -8.68
C VAL A 82 17.71 -1.05 -7.54
N VAL A 83 17.13 0.09 -7.86
CA VAL A 83 16.39 0.94 -6.91
C VAL A 83 14.91 0.81 -7.20
N THR A 84 14.15 0.48 -6.18
CA THR A 84 12.69 0.38 -6.26
C THR A 84 12.07 1.35 -5.26
N LEU A 85 11.25 2.26 -5.74
CA LEU A 85 10.47 3.19 -4.94
C LEU A 85 9.09 3.37 -5.58
N ALA A 86 8.10 3.82 -4.80
CA ALA A 86 6.80 4.15 -5.35
C ALA A 86 6.93 5.45 -6.19
N PRO A 87 6.29 5.53 -7.36
CA PRO A 87 6.39 6.72 -8.22
C PRO A 87 5.97 8.01 -7.52
N GLU A 88 4.96 7.94 -6.68
CA GLU A 88 4.42 9.06 -5.91
C GLU A 88 5.44 9.58 -4.91
N GLU A 89 6.19 8.68 -4.28
CA GLU A 89 7.28 9.04 -3.38
C GLU A 89 8.37 9.86 -4.10
N ALA A 90 8.51 9.65 -5.41
CA ALA A 90 9.36 10.46 -6.27
C ALA A 90 8.64 11.70 -6.83
N GLY A 91 7.38 11.94 -6.44
CA GLY A 91 6.55 13.02 -6.97
C GLY A 91 6.20 12.84 -8.45
N LEU A 92 6.15 11.60 -8.93
CA LEU A 92 5.83 11.27 -10.31
C LEU A 92 4.33 10.99 -10.46
N SER A 93 3.69 11.65 -11.42
CA SER A 93 2.32 11.35 -11.86
C SER A 93 2.33 10.48 -13.12
N PRO A 94 1.21 9.82 -13.48
CA PRO A 94 1.10 9.09 -14.74
C PRO A 94 1.46 9.96 -15.94
N GLY A 95 2.21 9.39 -16.87
CA GLY A 95 2.65 10.10 -18.08
C GLY A 95 3.92 9.54 -18.71
N SER A 96 4.40 10.24 -19.73
CA SER A 96 5.65 9.90 -20.41
C SER A 96 6.79 10.74 -19.86
N TYR A 97 7.90 10.08 -19.56
CA TYR A 97 9.11 10.70 -19.02
C TYR A 97 10.32 10.35 -19.89
N GLU A 98 11.20 11.31 -20.05
CA GLU A 98 12.57 11.08 -20.50
C GLU A 98 13.47 10.94 -19.29
N TRP A 99 14.46 10.07 -19.37
CA TRP A 99 15.39 9.87 -18.27
C TRP A 99 16.85 9.84 -18.68
N ILE A 100 17.69 10.37 -17.82
CA ILE A 100 19.14 10.32 -17.92
C ILE A 100 19.67 9.96 -16.53
N ALA A 101 20.57 8.98 -16.45
CA ALA A 101 21.30 8.69 -15.24
C ALA A 101 22.57 9.55 -15.18
N LEU A 102 22.84 10.12 -14.01
CA LEU A 102 24.03 10.93 -13.75
C LEU A 102 24.84 10.28 -12.63
N GLN A 103 26.14 10.13 -12.84
CA GLN A 103 27.07 9.65 -11.82
C GLN A 103 28.01 10.80 -11.47
N SER A 104 28.20 11.03 -10.16
CA SER A 104 29.12 12.04 -9.65
C SER A 104 30.16 11.43 -8.71
N ASN A 105 31.42 11.71 -8.94
CA ASN A 105 32.54 11.25 -8.13
C ASN A 105 32.92 12.19 -6.99
N GLY A 106 32.06 13.15 -6.66
CA GLY A 106 32.25 14.04 -5.50
C GLY A 106 33.35 15.10 -5.65
N CYS A 107 33.72 15.48 -6.86
CA CYS A 107 34.70 16.53 -7.04
C CYS A 107 34.13 17.94 -6.82
N LYS A 108 35.05 18.88 -6.46
CA LYS A 108 34.72 20.28 -6.19
C LYS A 108 34.22 21.06 -7.43
N VAL A 109 34.37 20.54 -8.65
CA VAL A 109 33.99 21.19 -9.90
C VAL A 109 33.01 20.31 -10.66
N ALA A 110 31.71 20.57 -10.50
CA ALA A 110 30.60 19.77 -11.00
C ALA A 110 30.67 19.39 -12.52
N ARG A 111 31.20 20.27 -13.37
CA ARG A 111 31.27 20.02 -14.82
C ARG A 111 32.27 18.92 -15.25
N ARG A 112 33.23 18.55 -14.43
CA ARG A 112 34.28 17.56 -14.76
C ARG A 112 34.03 16.18 -14.16
N CYS A 113 33.02 16.02 -13.36
CA CYS A 113 32.81 14.84 -12.52
C CYS A 113 31.43 14.20 -12.66
N VAL A 114 30.64 14.67 -13.59
CA VAL A 114 29.31 14.10 -13.86
C VAL A 114 29.35 13.36 -15.19
N HIS A 115 29.11 12.06 -15.13
CA HIS A 115 28.94 11.20 -16.30
C HIS A 115 27.46 10.92 -16.50
N SER A 116 26.96 11.06 -17.72
CA SER A 116 25.57 10.76 -18.09
C SER A 116 25.44 9.43 -18.82
N PHE A 117 24.37 8.72 -18.55
CA PHE A 117 23.99 7.47 -19.23
C PHE A 117 22.49 7.51 -19.60
N PRO A 118 22.10 7.08 -20.81
CA PRO A 118 22.96 6.71 -21.93
C PRO A 118 23.75 7.90 -22.45
N VAL A 119 24.95 7.64 -22.95
CA VAL A 119 25.82 8.69 -23.52
C VAL A 119 25.12 9.28 -24.73
N GLY A 120 24.88 10.61 -24.70
CA GLY A 120 24.39 11.37 -25.86
C GLY A 120 22.87 11.34 -26.12
N SER A 121 22.06 10.57 -25.38
CA SER A 121 20.60 10.60 -25.57
C SER A 121 19.82 10.20 -24.31
N SER A 122 18.65 10.82 -24.10
CA SER A 122 17.68 10.36 -23.11
C SER A 122 16.90 9.14 -23.64
N LYS A 123 16.44 8.29 -22.71
CA LYS A 123 15.47 7.22 -23.03
C LYS A 123 14.09 7.60 -22.50
N ARG A 124 13.07 7.11 -23.19
CA ARG A 124 11.66 7.34 -22.77
C ARG A 124 11.10 6.13 -22.06
N PHE A 125 10.28 6.39 -21.06
CA PHE A 125 9.38 5.41 -20.49
C PHE A 125 8.02 6.05 -20.23
N ARG A 126 6.98 5.23 -20.13
CA ARG A 126 5.63 5.67 -19.80
C ARG A 126 5.19 5.07 -18.49
N LEU A 127 4.92 5.94 -17.54
CA LEU A 127 4.29 5.57 -16.29
C LEU A 127 2.78 5.49 -16.51
N ARG A 128 2.21 4.29 -16.42
CA ARG A 128 0.76 4.08 -16.59
C ARG A 128 0.11 3.99 -15.21
N PRO A 129 -1.05 4.62 -15.00
CA PRO A 129 -1.82 4.38 -13.80
C PRO A 129 -2.25 2.92 -13.77
N VAL A 130 -2.21 2.33 -12.59
CA VAL A 130 -2.65 0.95 -12.36
C VAL A 130 -3.77 0.95 -11.34
N ARG A 131 -4.66 -0.03 -11.47
CA ARG A 131 -5.69 -0.32 -10.46
C ARG A 131 -5.47 -1.69 -9.87
N ALA A 132 -5.85 -1.86 -8.60
CA ALA A 132 -5.98 -3.18 -8.01
C ALA A 132 -7.11 -3.94 -8.72
N VAL A 133 -6.91 -5.23 -9.00
CA VAL A 133 -7.90 -6.08 -9.70
C VAL A 133 -8.19 -7.38 -8.96
N GLY A 134 -7.50 -7.63 -7.86
CA GLY A 134 -7.62 -8.84 -7.05
C GLY A 134 -6.34 -9.07 -6.26
N CYS A 135 -6.19 -10.26 -5.75
CA CYS A 135 -5.05 -10.68 -4.95
C CYS A 135 -4.57 -12.08 -5.34
N THR A 136 -3.37 -12.45 -4.91
CA THR A 136 -2.94 -13.84 -5.04
C THR A 136 -3.78 -14.68 -4.09
N ARG A 137 -4.39 -15.74 -4.63
CA ARG A 137 -5.15 -16.69 -3.81
C ARG A 137 -4.21 -17.35 -2.81
N GLY A 138 -4.58 -17.30 -1.54
CA GLY A 138 -3.99 -18.14 -0.52
C GLY A 138 -4.64 -19.53 -0.53
N SER A 139 -4.14 -20.46 0.31
CA SER A 139 -4.86 -21.70 0.59
C SER A 139 -6.22 -21.37 1.22
N ALA A 140 -7.26 -22.13 0.87
CA ALA A 140 -8.53 -22.09 1.59
C ALA A 140 -8.30 -22.39 3.09
N GLY A 141 -9.18 -21.92 3.94
CA GLY A 141 -9.12 -22.16 5.39
C GLY A 141 -9.43 -20.90 6.20
N LEU A 142 -9.52 -21.09 7.51
CA LEU A 142 -9.69 -20.03 8.49
C LEU A 142 -8.32 -19.54 8.98
N VAL A 143 -8.18 -18.23 9.11
CA VAL A 143 -7.05 -17.58 9.79
C VAL A 143 -7.55 -16.53 10.77
N THR A 144 -6.85 -16.38 11.90
CA THR A 144 -7.13 -15.35 12.92
C THR A 144 -5.96 -14.41 13.11
N ASN A 145 -4.79 -14.77 12.63
CA ASN A 145 -3.57 -13.97 12.66
C ASN A 145 -2.59 -14.40 11.57
N GLY A 146 -1.60 -13.60 11.28
CA GLY A 146 -0.47 -13.90 10.42
C GLY A 146 0.74 -14.46 11.18
N PRO A 147 1.88 -14.65 10.47
CA PRO A 147 3.13 -15.10 11.06
C PRO A 147 3.62 -14.19 12.20
N ARG A 148 4.13 -14.78 13.28
CA ARG A 148 4.60 -14.08 14.49
C ARG A 148 6.07 -13.64 14.46
N ASP A 149 6.79 -13.94 13.39
CA ASP A 149 8.23 -13.72 13.22
C ASP A 149 8.61 -12.26 12.92
N ARG A 150 7.63 -11.42 12.60
CA ARG A 150 7.85 -10.02 12.20
C ARG A 150 6.82 -9.09 12.82
N LYS A 151 7.25 -7.91 13.28
CA LYS A 151 6.36 -6.85 13.76
C LYS A 151 5.57 -6.23 12.60
N VAL A 152 4.59 -6.98 12.10
CA VAL A 152 3.62 -6.55 11.09
C VAL A 152 2.23 -6.75 11.67
N VAL A 153 1.32 -5.82 11.47
CA VAL A 153 -0.05 -5.85 11.94
C VAL A 153 -0.99 -5.47 10.79
N ALA A 154 -2.16 -6.11 10.71
CA ALA A 154 -3.25 -5.70 9.84
C ALA A 154 -4.34 -5.02 10.67
N LEU A 155 -4.64 -3.76 10.34
CA LEU A 155 -5.85 -3.10 10.80
C LEU A 155 -6.97 -3.45 9.84
N THR A 156 -8.12 -3.87 10.36
CA THR A 156 -9.27 -4.23 9.55
C THR A 156 -10.51 -3.50 10.02
N PHE A 157 -11.41 -3.18 9.08
CA PHE A 157 -12.64 -2.46 9.32
C PHE A 157 -13.78 -3.23 8.68
N ASP A 158 -14.86 -3.46 9.44
CA ASP A 158 -16.04 -4.21 9.04
C ASP A 158 -17.25 -3.28 8.88
N ASP A 159 -18.30 -3.78 8.24
CA ASP A 159 -19.63 -3.17 8.09
C ASP A 159 -19.72 -1.96 7.15
N GLY A 160 -18.62 -1.58 6.52
CA GLY A 160 -18.62 -0.53 5.50
C GLY A 160 -19.18 -1.00 4.13
N PRO A 161 -19.18 -0.08 3.13
CA PRO A 161 -18.83 1.32 3.26
C PRO A 161 -19.92 2.13 3.94
N SER A 162 -19.55 3.12 4.73
CA SER A 162 -20.47 4.01 5.45
C SER A 162 -20.13 5.49 5.25
N ASP A 163 -20.85 6.36 5.92
CA ASP A 163 -20.57 7.80 5.93
C ASP A 163 -19.24 8.13 6.66
N TYR A 164 -18.71 7.20 7.46
CA TYR A 164 -17.41 7.34 8.12
C TYR A 164 -16.24 6.88 7.26
N THR A 165 -16.46 6.05 6.23
CA THR A 165 -15.38 5.42 5.45
C THR A 165 -14.39 6.43 4.88
N ASP A 166 -14.86 7.57 4.35
CA ASP A 166 -13.98 8.62 3.80
C ASP A 166 -13.09 9.26 4.88
N ASP A 167 -13.57 9.42 6.11
CA ASP A 167 -12.79 9.95 7.23
C ASP A 167 -11.73 8.94 7.69
N PHE A 168 -12.08 7.65 7.76
CA PHE A 168 -11.08 6.59 8.00
C PHE A 168 -10.00 6.59 6.91
N LEU A 169 -10.40 6.72 5.65
CA LEU A 169 -9.46 6.82 4.53
C LEU A 169 -8.57 8.07 4.61
N ALA A 170 -9.12 9.19 5.11
CA ALA A 170 -8.33 10.41 5.33
C ALA A 170 -7.22 10.19 6.37
N VAL A 171 -7.56 9.58 7.52
CA VAL A 171 -6.58 9.23 8.56
C VAL A 171 -5.54 8.25 8.05
N LEU A 172 -5.96 7.16 7.39
CA LEU A 172 -5.03 6.16 6.86
C LEU A 172 -4.07 6.76 5.83
N ARG A 173 -4.56 7.67 4.99
CA ARG A 173 -3.76 8.40 4.00
C ARG A 173 -2.75 9.33 4.67
N GLU A 174 -3.18 10.12 5.68
CA GLU A 174 -2.29 11.01 6.43
C GLU A 174 -1.18 10.21 7.11
N LYS A 175 -1.54 9.10 7.72
CA LYS A 175 -0.59 8.22 8.43
C LYS A 175 0.18 7.29 7.51
N ASP A 176 -0.05 7.29 6.20
CA ASP A 176 0.58 6.38 5.24
C ASP A 176 0.43 4.90 5.67
N VAL A 177 -0.80 4.46 5.97
CA VAL A 177 -1.17 3.09 6.40
C VAL A 177 -2.15 2.47 5.43
N ALA A 178 -1.91 1.22 4.99
CA ALA A 178 -2.90 0.40 4.32
C ALA A 178 -3.65 -0.47 5.33
N ALA A 179 -4.92 -0.72 5.06
CA ALA A 179 -5.80 -1.54 5.87
C ALA A 179 -6.60 -2.51 4.99
N THR A 180 -7.42 -3.36 5.61
CA THR A 180 -8.39 -4.20 4.88
C THR A 180 -9.79 -3.85 5.36
N PHE A 181 -10.70 -3.63 4.43
CA PHE A 181 -12.09 -3.30 4.68
C PHE A 181 -12.96 -4.49 4.26
N PHE A 182 -13.76 -5.02 5.17
CA PHE A 182 -14.71 -6.09 4.90
C PHE A 182 -16.09 -5.47 4.70
N GLU A 183 -16.50 -5.41 3.43
CA GLU A 183 -17.63 -4.61 2.99
C GLU A 183 -18.91 -5.43 2.91
N VAL A 184 -20.02 -4.86 3.38
CA VAL A 184 -21.37 -5.44 3.33
C VAL A 184 -22.08 -5.04 2.04
N GLY A 185 -22.56 -6.01 1.30
CA GLY A 185 -23.15 -5.81 -0.01
C GLY A 185 -24.29 -4.79 -0.06
N GLN A 186 -25.23 -4.85 0.87
CA GLN A 186 -26.43 -4.00 0.88
C GLN A 186 -26.14 -2.51 1.06
N VAL A 187 -25.02 -2.15 1.70
CA VAL A 187 -24.69 -0.72 1.94
C VAL A 187 -23.74 -0.13 0.89
N MET A 188 -23.29 -0.91 -0.09
CA MET A 188 -22.40 -0.43 -1.16
C MET A 188 -23.05 0.54 -2.17
N PRO A 189 -24.37 0.42 -2.54
CA PRO A 189 -24.97 1.31 -3.53
C PRO A 189 -24.85 2.79 -3.12
N GLY A 190 -24.34 3.62 -4.06
CA GLY A 190 -24.10 5.05 -3.84
C GLY A 190 -22.77 5.37 -3.15
N ARG A 191 -21.98 4.35 -2.76
CA ARG A 191 -20.67 4.52 -2.11
C ARG A 191 -19.50 3.93 -2.92
N GLU A 192 -19.69 3.76 -4.24
CA GLU A 192 -18.70 3.17 -5.14
C GLU A 192 -17.39 3.96 -5.18
N ASP A 193 -17.46 5.29 -4.99
CA ASP A 193 -16.27 6.12 -4.97
C ASP A 193 -15.41 5.86 -3.72
N ALA A 194 -16.02 5.68 -2.54
CA ALA A 194 -15.30 5.29 -1.33
C ALA A 194 -14.60 3.95 -1.53
N MET A 195 -15.30 2.94 -2.08
CA MET A 195 -14.71 1.64 -2.39
C MET A 195 -13.52 1.74 -3.37
N ARG A 196 -13.65 2.58 -4.41
CA ARG A 196 -12.54 2.83 -5.34
C ARG A 196 -11.36 3.54 -4.65
N GLN A 197 -11.63 4.43 -3.69
CA GLN A 197 -10.60 5.12 -2.91
C GLN A 197 -9.86 4.17 -1.96
N ILE A 198 -10.56 3.21 -1.30
CA ILE A 198 -9.91 2.14 -0.51
C ILE A 198 -8.80 1.49 -1.34
N LEU A 199 -9.13 1.00 -2.54
CA LEU A 199 -8.17 0.33 -3.42
C LEU A 199 -7.09 1.27 -3.97
N ALA A 200 -7.44 2.52 -4.28
CA ALA A 200 -6.51 3.51 -4.82
C ALA A 200 -5.45 3.92 -3.80
N GLN A 201 -5.77 3.88 -2.50
CA GLN A 201 -4.84 4.15 -1.40
C GLN A 201 -3.99 2.94 -1.01
N GLY A 202 -4.13 1.79 -1.72
CA GLY A 202 -3.37 0.56 -1.45
C GLY A 202 -3.94 -0.28 -0.33
N SER A 203 -5.12 0.04 0.18
CA SER A 203 -5.91 -0.81 1.06
C SER A 203 -6.60 -1.93 0.26
N GLU A 204 -7.16 -2.91 0.94
CA GLU A 204 -7.78 -4.10 0.36
C GLU A 204 -9.26 -4.13 0.72
N ILE A 205 -10.09 -4.69 -0.17
CA ILE A 205 -11.51 -4.97 0.11
C ILE A 205 -11.67 -6.48 0.25
N GLY A 206 -12.28 -6.90 1.36
CA GLY A 206 -12.80 -8.24 1.61
C GLY A 206 -14.33 -8.25 1.56
N ASP A 207 -14.88 -9.44 1.57
CA ASP A 207 -16.31 -9.73 1.54
C ASP A 207 -16.85 -9.90 2.97
N HIS A 208 -17.97 -9.24 3.31
CA HIS A 208 -18.66 -9.36 4.60
C HIS A 208 -20.13 -9.73 4.44
N THR A 209 -20.43 -10.56 3.47
CA THR A 209 -21.78 -10.99 3.04
C THR A 209 -22.62 -9.89 2.38
N MET A 210 -23.72 -10.31 1.75
CA MET A 210 -24.64 -9.38 1.11
C MET A 210 -25.44 -8.53 2.13
N ASP A 211 -26.01 -9.17 3.14
CA ASP A 211 -27.00 -8.58 4.04
C ASP A 211 -26.57 -8.65 5.53
N HIS A 212 -25.26 -8.83 5.79
CA HIS A 212 -24.69 -8.95 7.13
C HIS A 212 -25.33 -10.06 7.97
N VAL A 213 -25.53 -11.23 7.38
CA VAL A 213 -26.11 -12.38 8.08
C VAL A 213 -25.02 -13.24 8.72
N GLU A 214 -25.25 -13.65 9.96
CA GLU A 214 -24.47 -14.70 10.60
C GLU A 214 -24.73 -16.06 9.92
N PHE A 215 -23.71 -16.90 9.82
CA PHE A 215 -23.80 -18.21 9.15
C PHE A 215 -24.33 -18.15 7.71
N PRO A 216 -23.67 -17.39 6.82
CA PRO A 216 -24.16 -17.15 5.46
C PRO A 216 -24.06 -18.38 4.57
N GLY A 217 -25.08 -18.58 3.74
CA GLY A 217 -25.03 -19.50 2.61
C GLY A 217 -24.29 -18.91 1.41
N TYR A 218 -24.13 -19.74 0.36
CA TYR A 218 -23.43 -19.40 -0.88
C TYR A 218 -23.85 -18.04 -1.48
N ALA A 219 -25.18 -17.82 -1.59
CA ALA A 219 -25.72 -16.60 -2.23
C ALA A 219 -25.31 -15.30 -1.53
N GLN A 220 -25.18 -15.34 -0.21
CA GLN A 220 -24.75 -14.20 0.60
C GLN A 220 -23.30 -13.82 0.33
N ILE A 221 -22.43 -14.82 0.25
CA ILE A 221 -20.99 -14.61 0.02
C ILE A 221 -20.75 -14.29 -1.47
N ALA A 222 -21.31 -15.07 -2.39
CA ALA A 222 -21.13 -14.87 -3.82
C ALA A 222 -21.66 -13.50 -4.28
N GLY A 223 -22.86 -13.13 -3.79
CA GLY A 223 -23.51 -11.86 -4.17
C GLY A 223 -22.71 -10.63 -3.75
N ALA A 224 -22.13 -10.62 -2.53
CA ALA A 224 -21.29 -9.51 -2.09
C ALA A 224 -19.99 -9.45 -2.90
N ALA A 225 -19.34 -10.59 -3.14
CA ALA A 225 -18.13 -10.67 -3.97
C ALA A 225 -18.36 -10.16 -5.40
N GLU A 226 -19.50 -10.51 -6.00
CA GLU A 226 -19.89 -10.03 -7.34
C GLU A 226 -20.16 -8.53 -7.34
N ARG A 227 -20.80 -7.98 -6.31
CA ARG A 227 -21.06 -6.54 -6.18
C ARG A 227 -19.77 -5.75 -6.01
N ILE A 228 -18.83 -6.22 -5.16
CA ILE A 228 -17.49 -5.64 -5.04
C ILE A 228 -16.82 -5.59 -6.41
N ALA A 229 -16.83 -6.72 -7.14
CA ALA A 229 -16.20 -6.80 -8.46
C ALA A 229 -16.87 -5.89 -9.50
N ALA A 230 -18.19 -5.76 -9.48
CA ALA A 230 -18.94 -4.89 -10.38
C ALA A 230 -18.59 -3.42 -10.17
N TYR A 231 -18.50 -2.95 -8.93
CA TYR A 231 -18.28 -1.55 -8.59
C TYR A 231 -16.83 -1.10 -8.68
N THR A 232 -15.88 -2.02 -8.42
CA THR A 232 -14.46 -1.68 -8.30
C THR A 232 -13.57 -2.35 -9.34
N ARG A 233 -14.07 -3.39 -10.00
CA ARG A 233 -13.30 -4.34 -10.83
C ARG A 233 -12.22 -5.08 -10.03
N PHE A 234 -12.34 -5.12 -8.72
CA PHE A 234 -11.48 -5.87 -7.81
C PHE A 234 -12.19 -7.16 -7.40
N LYS A 235 -11.55 -8.31 -7.61
CA LYS A 235 -12.05 -9.60 -7.15
C LYS A 235 -11.53 -9.85 -5.74
N PRO A 236 -12.39 -9.89 -4.69
CA PRO A 236 -11.93 -10.14 -3.33
C PRO A 236 -11.36 -11.56 -3.19
N CYS A 237 -10.39 -11.72 -2.30
CA CYS A 237 -9.77 -13.01 -1.96
C CYS A 237 -9.92 -13.33 -0.47
N LEU A 238 -10.57 -12.45 0.26
CA LEU A 238 -10.82 -12.56 1.69
C LEU A 238 -12.31 -12.46 1.95
N PHE A 239 -12.75 -13.27 2.86
CA PHE A 239 -14.11 -13.28 3.38
C PHE A 239 -14.04 -13.25 4.91
N ARG A 240 -14.91 -12.48 5.55
CA ARG A 240 -15.11 -12.49 6.99
C ARG A 240 -16.59 -12.71 7.28
N PRO A 241 -16.94 -13.73 8.07
CA PRO A 241 -18.33 -13.92 8.47
C PRO A 241 -18.73 -12.86 9.52
N PRO A 242 -19.93 -12.26 9.40
CA PRO A 242 -20.48 -11.40 10.44
C PRO A 242 -20.48 -12.07 11.81
N GLY A 243 -20.13 -11.29 12.86
CA GLY A 243 -20.02 -11.82 14.21
C GLY A 243 -18.89 -12.83 14.45
N GLY A 244 -18.09 -13.16 13.43
CA GLY A 244 -17.00 -14.12 13.53
C GLY A 244 -17.42 -15.59 13.63
N GLY A 245 -18.71 -15.91 13.48
CA GLY A 245 -19.23 -17.27 13.51
C GLY A 245 -18.74 -18.11 12.33
N VAL A 246 -18.08 -19.23 12.59
CA VAL A 246 -17.46 -20.07 11.56
C VAL A 246 -17.83 -21.53 11.77
N ASP A 247 -18.26 -22.18 10.70
CA ASP A 247 -18.33 -23.64 10.58
C ASP A 247 -17.58 -24.14 9.34
N GLY A 248 -17.47 -25.44 9.19
CA GLY A 248 -16.78 -26.06 8.07
C GLY A 248 -17.45 -25.77 6.72
N GLY A 249 -18.77 -25.59 6.70
CA GLY A 249 -19.55 -25.25 5.50
C GLY A 249 -19.23 -23.84 5.01
N ILE A 250 -19.16 -22.87 5.89
CA ILE A 250 -18.80 -21.47 5.59
C ILE A 250 -17.38 -21.41 4.99
N VAL A 251 -16.41 -22.05 5.65
CA VAL A 251 -15.01 -22.08 5.18
C VAL A 251 -14.90 -22.74 3.80
N THR A 252 -15.62 -23.84 3.58
CA THR A 252 -15.66 -24.54 2.29
C THR A 252 -16.29 -23.67 1.21
N THR A 253 -17.39 -22.99 1.53
CA THR A 253 -18.10 -22.10 0.60
C THR A 253 -17.22 -20.93 0.17
N ALA A 254 -16.60 -20.22 1.12
CA ALA A 254 -15.66 -19.13 0.83
C ALA A 254 -14.48 -19.64 -0.02
N GLY A 255 -13.93 -20.81 0.32
CA GLY A 255 -12.86 -21.47 -0.43
C GLY A 255 -13.25 -21.80 -1.87
N SER A 256 -14.47 -22.27 -2.13
CA SER A 256 -14.96 -22.55 -3.49
C SER A 256 -15.06 -21.28 -4.34
N LEU A 257 -15.34 -20.13 -3.74
CA LEU A 257 -15.35 -18.82 -4.37
C LEU A 257 -13.93 -18.22 -4.54
N GLY A 258 -12.92 -18.93 -4.02
CA GLY A 258 -11.50 -18.50 -4.09
C GLY A 258 -11.11 -17.50 -3.03
N MET A 259 -11.84 -17.46 -1.92
CA MET A 259 -11.57 -16.59 -0.78
C MET A 259 -11.08 -17.38 0.43
N ARG A 260 -10.24 -16.75 1.25
CA ARG A 260 -9.85 -17.27 2.56
C ARG A 260 -10.75 -16.65 3.62
N THR A 261 -11.21 -17.46 4.56
CA THR A 261 -11.96 -16.99 5.72
C THR A 261 -10.99 -16.37 6.73
N VAL A 262 -11.32 -15.17 7.19
CA VAL A 262 -10.45 -14.34 8.05
C VAL A 262 -11.25 -13.86 9.26
N ASN A 263 -10.82 -14.23 10.46
CA ASN A 263 -11.25 -13.60 11.70
C ASN A 263 -10.12 -12.72 12.26
N TRP A 264 -10.02 -12.59 13.57
CA TRP A 264 -9.09 -11.72 14.26
C TRP A 264 -8.53 -12.37 15.52
N ASP A 265 -7.49 -11.80 16.06
CA ASP A 265 -6.93 -12.13 17.38
C ASP A 265 -6.92 -10.92 18.33
N VAL A 266 -7.31 -9.73 17.84
CA VAL A 266 -7.48 -8.53 18.66
C VAL A 266 -8.83 -7.89 18.37
N ASP A 267 -9.70 -7.85 19.40
CA ASP A 267 -11.01 -7.21 19.34
C ASP A 267 -11.12 -6.13 20.44
N PRO A 268 -11.07 -4.84 20.09
CA PRO A 268 -11.26 -3.76 21.05
C PRO A 268 -12.73 -3.54 21.45
N ARG A 269 -13.67 -4.28 20.87
CA ARG A 269 -15.12 -4.15 21.05
C ARG A 269 -15.64 -2.75 20.74
N ASP A 270 -15.08 -2.10 19.73
CA ASP A 270 -15.43 -0.74 19.32
C ASP A 270 -16.90 -0.60 18.89
N TRP A 271 -17.49 -1.71 18.42
CA TRP A 271 -18.91 -1.82 18.10
C TRP A 271 -19.84 -1.53 19.31
N SER A 272 -19.35 -1.69 20.54
CA SER A 272 -20.11 -1.40 21.78
C SER A 272 -19.96 0.04 22.27
N SER A 273 -19.26 0.89 21.52
CA SER A 273 -18.98 2.30 21.85
C SER A 273 -18.41 2.51 23.28
N PRO A 274 -17.27 1.85 23.62
CA PRO A 274 -16.69 1.89 24.97
C PRO A 274 -15.87 3.15 25.25
N GLY A 275 -15.83 4.11 24.33
CA GLY A 275 -14.98 5.28 24.34
C GLY A 275 -13.65 5.09 23.61
N SER A 276 -13.18 6.15 22.93
CA SER A 276 -11.93 6.10 22.12
C SER A 276 -10.69 5.72 22.95
N GLY A 277 -10.66 6.06 24.23
CA GLY A 277 -9.60 5.67 25.16
C GLY A 277 -9.54 4.17 25.42
N ALA A 278 -10.70 3.52 25.62
CA ALA A 278 -10.81 2.08 25.82
C ALA A 278 -10.43 1.31 24.53
N ILE A 279 -10.93 1.75 23.37
CA ILE A 279 -10.57 1.19 22.05
C ILE A 279 -9.05 1.23 21.87
N TYR A 280 -8.44 2.41 22.08
CA TYR A 280 -6.98 2.57 22.00
C TYR A 280 -6.24 1.62 22.96
N ALA A 281 -6.61 1.60 24.23
CA ALA A 281 -5.93 0.77 25.24
C ALA A 281 -6.02 -0.72 24.92
N ASN A 282 -7.19 -1.19 24.48
CA ASN A 282 -7.40 -2.58 24.10
C ASN A 282 -6.55 -2.97 22.88
N VAL A 283 -6.53 -2.16 21.82
CA VAL A 283 -5.70 -2.47 20.65
C VAL A 283 -4.22 -2.50 21.01
N VAL A 284 -3.70 -1.42 21.62
CA VAL A 284 -2.25 -1.32 21.88
C VAL A 284 -1.75 -2.26 22.97
N GLY A 285 -2.66 -2.73 23.85
CA GLY A 285 -2.37 -3.68 24.92
C GLY A 285 -2.30 -5.13 24.46
N HIS A 286 -3.01 -5.49 23.38
CA HIS A 286 -3.13 -6.88 22.93
C HIS A 286 -2.43 -7.19 21.60
N VAL A 287 -2.06 -6.16 20.80
CA VAL A 287 -1.38 -6.39 19.53
C VAL A 287 -0.04 -7.08 19.72
N GLN A 288 0.15 -8.17 18.99
CA GLN A 288 1.39 -8.94 18.85
C GLN A 288 1.86 -8.95 17.40
N PRO A 289 3.12 -9.34 17.10
CA PRO A 289 3.53 -9.57 15.72
C PRO A 289 2.54 -10.48 15.00
N GLY A 290 2.11 -10.08 13.80
CA GLY A 290 1.14 -10.86 13.01
C GLY A 290 -0.33 -10.65 13.38
N SER A 291 -0.68 -9.80 14.34
CA SER A 291 -2.08 -9.59 14.72
C SER A 291 -2.94 -9.06 13.59
N ILE A 292 -4.18 -9.53 13.56
CA ILE A 292 -5.30 -8.98 12.79
C ILE A 292 -6.23 -8.32 13.79
N VAL A 293 -6.38 -7.01 13.71
CA VAL A 293 -7.22 -6.21 14.60
C VAL A 293 -8.56 -5.97 13.90
N VAL A 294 -9.67 -6.40 14.51
CA VAL A 294 -11.01 -6.03 14.05
C VAL A 294 -11.40 -4.68 14.63
N MET A 295 -11.92 -3.82 13.81
CA MET A 295 -12.60 -2.58 14.11
C MET A 295 -13.73 -2.41 13.09
N HIS A 296 -14.50 -1.33 13.18
CA HIS A 296 -15.63 -1.10 12.29
C HIS A 296 -15.59 0.32 11.74
N ASP A 297 -15.88 0.47 10.45
CA ASP A 297 -16.13 1.77 9.82
C ASP A 297 -17.60 1.95 9.41
N GLY A 298 -18.43 0.90 9.63
CA GLY A 298 -19.87 0.88 9.38
C GLY A 298 -20.67 0.25 10.52
N GLY A 299 -21.96 -0.04 10.28
CA GLY A 299 -22.87 -0.72 11.22
C GLY A 299 -23.27 0.12 12.45
N GLY A 300 -23.13 1.44 12.41
CA GLY A 300 -23.53 2.34 13.47
C GLY A 300 -22.57 3.53 13.68
N PRO A 301 -22.67 4.28 14.80
CA PRO A 301 -21.74 5.37 15.09
C PRO A 301 -20.31 4.89 15.28
N ARG A 302 -19.37 5.47 14.52
CA ARG A 302 -17.94 5.07 14.53
C ARG A 302 -16.96 6.21 14.87
N GLY A 303 -17.49 7.31 15.41
CA GLY A 303 -16.69 8.46 15.80
C GLY A 303 -15.61 8.15 16.85
N GLU A 304 -15.89 7.23 17.79
CA GLU A 304 -14.91 6.82 18.82
C GLU A 304 -13.78 5.99 18.22
N THR A 305 -14.10 5.07 17.31
CA THR A 305 -13.11 4.28 16.57
C THR A 305 -12.22 5.19 15.71
N LEU A 306 -12.85 6.13 14.99
CA LEU A 306 -12.16 7.12 14.18
C LEU A 306 -11.22 7.98 15.04
N ALA A 307 -11.67 8.44 16.21
CA ALA A 307 -10.86 9.24 17.14
C ALA A 307 -9.69 8.46 17.75
N ALA A 308 -9.82 7.14 17.95
CA ALA A 308 -8.76 6.28 18.47
C ALA A 308 -7.68 5.97 17.42
N LEU A 309 -8.06 5.87 16.15
CA LEU A 309 -7.23 5.33 15.06
C LEU A 309 -5.87 6.03 14.89
N PRO A 310 -5.75 7.37 14.87
CA PRO A 310 -4.45 8.04 14.73
C PRO A 310 -3.46 7.65 15.84
N ARG A 311 -3.94 7.61 17.09
CA ARG A 311 -3.12 7.26 18.27
C ARG A 311 -2.69 5.80 18.25
N ILE A 312 -3.57 4.88 17.83
CA ILE A 312 -3.27 3.46 17.63
C ILE A 312 -2.11 3.32 16.63
N ILE A 313 -2.23 3.97 15.47
CA ILE A 313 -1.20 3.90 14.42
C ILE A 313 0.13 4.44 14.91
N ASP A 314 0.14 5.63 15.52
CA ASP A 314 1.38 6.28 15.98
C ASP A 314 2.07 5.44 17.08
N THR A 315 1.31 4.90 18.03
CA THR A 315 1.84 4.05 19.10
C THR A 315 2.43 2.75 18.57
N LEU A 316 1.71 2.04 17.72
CA LEU A 316 2.20 0.79 17.14
C LEU A 316 3.42 1.03 16.24
N ARG A 317 3.44 2.12 15.48
CA ARG A 317 4.60 2.53 14.69
C ARG A 317 5.80 2.84 15.58
N GLY A 318 5.60 3.56 16.69
CA GLY A 318 6.63 3.83 17.69
C GLY A 318 7.22 2.56 18.31
N ARG A 319 6.42 1.50 18.46
CA ARG A 319 6.86 0.16 18.90
C ARG A 319 7.54 -0.66 17.79
N GLY A 320 7.71 -0.09 16.60
CA GLY A 320 8.39 -0.72 15.45
C GLY A 320 7.50 -1.61 14.60
N TYR A 321 6.17 -1.55 14.74
CA TYR A 321 5.25 -2.26 13.87
C TYR A 321 5.16 -1.59 12.50
N ARG A 322 5.02 -2.42 11.46
CA ARG A 322 4.62 -2.02 10.11
C ARG A 322 3.19 -2.47 9.87
N PHE A 323 2.47 -1.71 9.09
CA PHE A 323 1.10 -2.00 8.70
C PHE A 323 1.08 -2.67 7.32
N ALA A 324 0.17 -3.62 7.14
CA ALA A 324 -0.05 -4.34 5.88
C ALA A 324 -1.53 -4.68 5.73
N THR A 325 -1.98 -4.91 4.50
CA THR A 325 -3.28 -5.58 4.29
C THR A 325 -3.23 -7.02 4.79
N VAL A 326 -4.38 -7.63 5.04
CA VAL A 326 -4.43 -9.04 5.48
C VAL A 326 -3.76 -9.95 4.45
N THR A 327 -4.03 -9.76 3.15
CA THR A 327 -3.35 -10.54 2.10
C THR A 327 -1.83 -10.41 2.18
N GLU A 328 -1.29 -9.21 2.43
CA GLU A 328 0.17 -9.00 2.53
C GLU A 328 0.74 -9.56 3.85
N LEU A 329 0.00 -9.45 4.95
CA LEU A 329 0.35 -10.05 6.24
C LEU A 329 0.54 -11.56 6.09
N LEU A 330 -0.35 -12.21 5.35
CA LEU A 330 -0.34 -13.66 5.08
C LEU A 330 0.66 -14.08 3.97
N GLY A 331 1.50 -13.16 3.49
CA GLY A 331 2.52 -13.44 2.46
C GLY A 331 2.03 -13.39 1.02
N GLY A 332 0.76 -13.05 0.81
CA GLY A 332 0.17 -12.84 -0.51
C GLY A 332 0.50 -11.46 -1.09
N ARG A 333 -0.14 -11.12 -2.20
CA ARG A 333 0.02 -9.83 -2.92
C ARG A 333 -1.29 -9.39 -3.54
N ILE A 334 -1.54 -8.09 -3.51
CA ILE A 334 -2.56 -7.45 -4.34
C ILE A 334 -2.06 -7.41 -5.80
N LEU A 335 -2.92 -7.75 -6.74
CA LEU A 335 -2.62 -7.76 -8.17
C LEU A 335 -3.07 -6.45 -8.81
N TYR A 336 -2.21 -5.87 -9.63
CA TYR A 336 -2.47 -4.61 -10.31
C TYR A 336 -2.44 -4.78 -11.82
N ARG A 337 -3.31 -4.06 -12.53
CA ARG A 337 -3.30 -3.95 -13.99
C ARG A 337 -3.35 -2.48 -14.41
N PRO A 338 -2.73 -2.12 -15.52
CA PRO A 338 -2.93 -0.79 -16.12
C PRO A 338 -4.42 -0.51 -16.36
N TYR A 339 -4.81 0.75 -16.24
CA TYR A 339 -6.10 1.17 -16.80
C TYR A 339 -6.01 0.96 -18.32
N GLY A 340 -7.01 0.23 -18.87
CA GLY A 340 -7.14 -0.01 -20.30
C GLY A 340 -7.54 1.24 -21.05
#